data_2919d6979dc9c9da553674cecea4dc13
#
_entry.id   2919d6979dc9c9da553674cecea4dc13
#
_cell.length_a   1.000
_cell.length_b   1.000
_cell.length_c   1.000
_cell.angle_alpha   90.00
_cell.angle_beta   90.00
_cell.angle_gamma   90.00
#
_symmetry.space_group_name_H-M   'P 1'
#
loop_
_entity.id
_entity.type
_entity.pdbx_description
1 polymer ?
#
loop_
_entity_poly.entity_id
_entity_poly.type
_entity_poly.pdbx_seq_one_letter_code
_entity_poly.pdbx_strand_id
1 'polypeptide(L)'
;GTSVIFAISFRRYSRKTIEFLCYAKKYNIKIISLTDKLISPVINLSDQYVVIDLKGVSFVDPVGHVISYLGALIHEIALMDTEKALKSLKKFEEYVEIGNEFIVDDRSSSWMPLPDNPKEREENE
;
A
#
# COMPACT_ATOMS: atom_id res chain seq x y z
N GLY A 1 14.19 13.25 -13.60
CA GLY A 1 13.15 13.14 -12.59
C GLY A 1 13.73 12.76 -11.23
N THR A 2 13.22 13.34 -10.16
CA THR A 2 13.60 13.00 -8.79
C THR A 2 12.81 11.77 -8.34
N SER A 3 13.50 10.66 -8.14
CA SER A 3 12.90 9.47 -7.54
C SER A 3 13.06 9.51 -6.03
N VAL A 4 12.02 9.05 -5.31
CA VAL A 4 12.03 8.90 -3.86
C VAL A 4 11.68 7.45 -3.53
N ILE A 5 12.42 6.85 -2.62
CA ILE A 5 12.11 5.54 -2.06
C ILE A 5 11.45 5.73 -0.71
N PHE A 6 10.29 5.13 -0.51
CA PHE A 6 9.66 5.00 0.78
C PHE A 6 9.89 3.59 1.32
N ALA A 7 10.74 3.48 2.33
CA ALA A 7 11.15 2.21 2.92
C ALA A 7 10.40 1.93 4.23
N ILE A 8 9.79 0.77 4.34
CA ILE A 8 9.11 0.31 5.54
C ILE A 8 9.90 -0.87 6.11
N SER A 9 10.44 -0.73 7.30
CA SER A 9 11.27 -1.77 7.91
C SER A 9 11.11 -1.79 9.42
N PHE A 10 10.66 -2.93 9.94
CA PHE A 10 10.47 -3.19 11.36
C PHE A 10 11.40 -4.28 11.87
N ARG A 11 11.41 -4.52 13.18
CA ARG A 11 12.23 -5.52 13.86
C ARG A 11 12.29 -6.83 13.08
N ARG A 12 13.45 -7.46 13.07
CA ARG A 12 13.98 -8.46 12.16
C ARG A 12 14.37 -7.89 10.80
N TYR A 13 14.78 -6.64 10.79
CA TYR A 13 15.17 -5.88 9.62
C TYR A 13 15.77 -6.74 8.51
N SER A 14 15.17 -6.72 7.33
CA SER A 14 15.62 -7.51 6.20
C SER A 14 16.97 -7.03 5.67
N ARG A 15 17.95 -7.93 5.60
CA ARG A 15 19.25 -7.63 5.01
C ARG A 15 19.12 -7.13 3.56
N LYS A 16 18.24 -7.75 2.78
CA LYS A 16 18.00 -7.35 1.39
C LYS A 16 17.48 -5.92 1.28
N THR A 17 16.63 -5.48 2.20
CA THR A 17 16.15 -4.09 2.27
C THR A 17 17.31 -3.14 2.52
N ILE A 18 18.18 -3.45 3.48
CA ILE A 18 19.36 -2.62 3.79
C ILE A 18 20.32 -2.54 2.60
N GLU A 19 20.62 -3.65 1.97
CA GLU A 19 21.48 -3.72 0.78
C GLU A 19 20.92 -2.87 -0.37
N PHE A 20 19.61 -2.97 -0.61
CA PHE A 20 18.93 -2.16 -1.61
C PHE A 20 18.99 -0.66 -1.31
N LEU A 21 18.78 -0.25 -0.06
CA LEU A 21 18.87 1.15 0.35
C LEU A 21 20.30 1.68 0.26
N CYS A 22 21.30 0.86 0.61
CA CYS A 22 22.71 1.21 0.39
C CYS A 22 23.02 1.46 -1.08
N TYR A 23 22.47 0.62 -1.95
CA TYR A 23 22.61 0.79 -3.40
C TYR A 23 21.93 2.08 -3.87
N ALA A 24 20.70 2.33 -3.47
CA ALA A 24 19.95 3.53 -3.81
C ALA A 24 20.68 4.81 -3.40
N LYS A 25 21.31 4.80 -2.22
CA LYS A 25 22.09 5.94 -1.71
C LYS A 25 23.30 6.27 -2.59
N LYS A 26 23.94 5.27 -3.20
CA LYS A 26 25.04 5.47 -4.16
C LYS A 26 24.60 6.25 -5.41
N TYR A 27 23.33 6.17 -5.75
CA TYR A 27 22.73 6.89 -6.88
C TYR A 27 22.04 8.20 -6.47
N ASN A 28 22.28 8.68 -5.26
CA ASN A 28 21.67 9.91 -4.73
C ASN A 28 20.14 9.90 -4.74
N ILE A 29 19.53 8.74 -4.62
CA ILE A 29 18.07 8.61 -4.53
C ILE A 29 17.66 8.99 -3.10
N LYS A 30 16.66 9.84 -2.97
CA LYS A 30 16.10 10.24 -1.68
C LYS A 30 15.38 9.07 -1.02
N ILE A 31 15.66 8.86 0.28
CA ILE A 31 15.10 7.77 1.06
C ILE A 31 14.33 8.34 2.24
N ILE A 32 13.05 7.96 2.32
CA ILE A 32 12.19 8.22 3.48
C ILE A 32 11.88 6.87 4.12
N SER A 33 12.08 6.73 5.40
CA SER A 33 11.87 5.46 6.10
C SER A 33 10.80 5.53 7.18
N LEU A 34 10.03 4.46 7.28
CA LEU A 34 9.12 4.17 8.37
C LEU A 34 9.64 2.95 9.13
N THR A 35 9.88 3.10 10.42
CA THR A 35 10.48 2.06 11.27
C THR A 35 9.91 2.07 12.68
N ASP A 36 10.29 1.09 13.49
CA ASP A 36 9.76 0.91 14.86
C ASP A 36 10.66 1.51 15.94
N LYS A 37 11.93 1.76 15.65
CA LYS A 37 12.91 2.25 16.64
C LYS A 37 13.96 3.16 16.04
N LEU A 38 14.45 4.10 16.85
CA LEU A 38 15.56 4.99 16.49
C LEU A 38 16.89 4.26 16.22
N ILE A 39 17.07 3.07 16.77
CA ILE A 39 18.27 2.23 16.52
C ILE A 39 18.15 1.38 15.26
N SER A 40 17.08 1.54 14.49
CA SER A 40 16.90 0.81 13.23
C SER A 40 17.99 1.14 12.23
N PRO A 41 18.57 0.13 11.56
CA PRO A 41 19.65 0.35 10.59
C PRO A 41 19.22 1.16 9.37
N VAL A 42 17.92 1.24 9.08
CA VAL A 42 17.44 2.05 7.95
C VAL A 42 17.56 3.55 8.20
N ILE A 43 17.55 3.99 9.45
CA ILE A 43 17.62 5.42 9.81
C ILE A 43 18.91 6.07 9.29
N ASN A 44 20.05 5.38 9.43
CA ASN A 44 21.33 5.89 8.96
C ASN A 44 21.42 6.02 7.44
N LEU A 45 20.55 5.33 6.72
CA LEU A 45 20.49 5.37 5.27
C LEU A 45 19.44 6.36 4.75
N SER A 46 18.59 6.87 5.63
CA SER A 46 17.45 7.70 5.27
C SER A 46 17.79 9.19 5.30
N ASP A 47 17.21 9.93 4.38
CA ASP A 47 17.22 11.41 4.41
C ASP A 47 16.17 11.94 5.40
N GLN A 48 15.06 11.22 5.50
CA GLN A 48 13.99 11.47 6.48
C GLN A 48 13.44 10.15 7.00
N TYR A 49 12.94 10.15 8.22
CA TYR A 49 12.37 8.96 8.82
C TYR A 49 11.24 9.29 9.79
N VAL A 50 10.36 8.30 9.95
CA VAL A 50 9.30 8.30 10.96
C VAL A 50 9.44 7.04 11.81
N VAL A 51 9.31 7.20 13.11
CA VAL A 51 9.31 6.08 14.06
C VAL A 51 7.90 5.91 14.60
N ILE A 52 7.35 4.70 14.42
CA ILE A 52 6.08 4.30 15.03
C ILE A 52 6.40 3.41 16.22
N ASP A 53 6.09 3.87 17.43
CA ASP A 53 6.25 3.05 18.64
C ASP A 53 5.13 1.99 18.69
N LEU A 54 5.53 0.74 18.54
CA LEU A 54 4.64 -0.42 18.55
C LEU A 54 4.57 -1.10 19.92
N LYS A 55 4.91 -0.40 21.00
CA LYS A 55 4.81 -0.92 22.36
C LYS A 55 3.38 -1.35 22.67
N GLY A 56 3.24 -2.56 23.19
CA GLY A 56 1.94 -3.12 23.61
C GLY A 56 1.14 -3.77 22.49
N VAL A 57 1.64 -3.76 21.26
CA VAL A 57 1.02 -4.56 20.19
C VAL A 57 1.45 -6.01 20.36
N SER A 58 0.47 -6.86 20.58
CA SER A 58 0.58 -8.30 20.84
C SER A 58 1.29 -9.07 19.70
N PHE A 59 1.41 -10.36 19.85
CA PHE A 59 2.07 -11.37 19.01
C PHE A 59 1.89 -11.28 17.49
N VAL A 60 1.00 -10.41 17.00
CA VAL A 60 0.71 -10.20 15.59
C VAL A 60 1.58 -9.07 15.04
N ASP A 61 2.11 -9.25 13.86
CA ASP A 61 2.84 -8.20 13.14
C ASP A 61 2.03 -6.89 13.10
N PRO A 62 2.66 -5.73 13.32
CA PRO A 62 1.98 -4.43 13.44
C PRO A 62 1.46 -3.87 12.11
N VAL A 63 1.14 -4.73 11.16
CA VAL A 63 0.71 -4.38 9.80
C VAL A 63 -0.49 -3.44 9.81
N GLY A 64 -1.45 -3.66 10.71
CA GLY A 64 -2.64 -2.81 10.83
C GLY A 64 -2.30 -1.35 11.16
N HIS A 65 -1.37 -1.12 12.07
CA HIS A 65 -0.90 0.23 12.44
C HIS A 65 -0.17 0.90 11.28
N VAL A 66 0.64 0.12 10.55
CA VAL A 66 1.37 0.62 9.37
C VAL A 66 0.40 1.03 8.28
N ILE A 67 -0.59 0.20 7.97
CA ILE A 67 -1.61 0.50 6.95
C ILE A 67 -2.40 1.75 7.34
N SER A 68 -2.82 1.87 8.60
CA SER A 68 -3.53 3.06 9.09
C SER A 68 -2.69 4.33 8.96
N TYR A 69 -1.40 4.26 9.31
CA TYR A 69 -0.48 5.37 9.17
C TYR A 69 -0.28 5.77 7.69
N LEU A 70 -0.08 4.78 6.81
CA LEU A 70 0.06 5.02 5.37
C LEU A 70 -1.21 5.64 4.78
N GLY A 71 -2.38 5.18 5.20
CA GLY A 71 -3.67 5.77 4.81
C GLY A 71 -3.76 7.24 5.18
N ALA A 72 -3.41 7.59 6.42
CA ALA A 72 -3.37 8.98 6.89
C ALA A 72 -2.34 9.82 6.11
N LEU A 73 -1.15 9.28 5.87
CA LEU A 73 -0.10 9.96 5.11
C LEU A 73 -0.53 10.25 3.66
N ILE A 74 -1.14 9.28 3.00
CA ILE A 74 -1.66 9.44 1.64
C ILE A 74 -2.76 10.49 1.61
N HIS A 75 -3.64 10.49 2.60
CA HIS A 75 -4.70 11.50 2.73
C HIS A 75 -4.13 12.92 2.87
N GLU A 76 -3.15 13.12 3.74
CA GLU A 76 -2.47 14.41 3.90
C GLU A 76 -1.77 14.88 2.61
N ILE A 77 -1.08 13.99 1.92
CA ILE A 77 -0.44 14.29 0.64
C ILE A 77 -1.49 14.71 -0.39
N ALA A 78 -2.63 14.02 -0.46
CA ALA A 78 -3.72 14.37 -1.36
C ALA A 78 -4.32 15.74 -1.05
N LEU A 79 -4.43 16.13 0.22
CA LEU A 79 -4.89 17.47 0.63
C LEU A 79 -3.91 18.58 0.27
N MET A 80 -2.61 18.30 0.19
CA MET A 80 -1.59 19.28 -0.19
C MET A 80 -1.72 19.72 -1.66
N ASP A 81 -2.17 18.84 -2.54
CA ASP A 81 -2.43 19.12 -3.94
C ASP A 81 -3.63 18.27 -4.43
N THR A 82 -4.82 18.74 -4.11
CA THR A 82 -6.07 18.03 -4.39
C THR A 82 -6.31 17.86 -5.89
N GLU A 83 -5.92 18.82 -6.71
CA GLU A 83 -6.12 18.74 -8.15
C GLU A 83 -5.28 17.62 -8.77
N LYS A 84 -4.00 17.51 -8.37
CA LYS A 84 -3.10 16.45 -8.81
C LYS A 84 -3.55 15.07 -8.29
N ALA A 85 -4.02 15.01 -7.06
CA ALA A 85 -4.55 13.79 -6.46
C ALA A 85 -5.78 13.27 -7.22
N LEU A 86 -6.72 14.14 -7.56
CA LEU A 86 -7.91 13.79 -8.33
C LEU A 86 -7.56 13.33 -9.75
N LYS A 87 -6.60 13.98 -10.41
CA LYS A 87 -6.10 13.53 -11.73
C LYS A 87 -5.47 12.14 -11.67
N SER A 88 -4.71 11.86 -10.63
CA SER A 88 -4.07 10.54 -10.42
C SER A 88 -5.11 9.46 -10.15
N LEU A 89 -6.12 9.74 -9.33
CA LEU A 89 -7.22 8.84 -9.05
C LEU A 89 -8.02 8.51 -10.32
N LYS A 90 -8.34 9.52 -11.12
CA LYS A 90 -9.07 9.33 -12.37
C LYS A 90 -8.30 8.46 -13.36
N LYS A 91 -7.00 8.65 -13.50
CA LYS A 91 -6.15 7.77 -14.31
C LYS A 91 -6.14 6.33 -13.80
N PHE A 92 -6.13 6.14 -12.50
CA PHE A 92 -6.18 4.82 -11.89
C PHE A 92 -7.51 4.13 -12.19
N GLU A 93 -8.64 4.84 -12.06
CA GLU A 93 -9.97 4.33 -12.40
C GLU A 93 -10.07 3.92 -13.87
N GLU A 94 -9.59 4.75 -14.80
CA GLU A 94 -9.52 4.43 -16.22
C GLU A 94 -8.68 3.16 -16.48
N TYR A 95 -7.56 3.02 -15.79
CA TYR A 95 -6.69 1.83 -15.91
C TYR A 95 -7.37 0.57 -15.40
N VAL A 96 -8.08 0.66 -14.29
CA VAL A 96 -8.85 -0.43 -13.69
C VAL A 96 -10.01 -0.87 -14.59
N GLU A 97 -10.74 0.07 -15.19
CA GLU A 97 -11.81 -0.23 -16.15
C GLU A 97 -11.28 -0.99 -17.37
N ILE A 98 -10.12 -0.59 -17.90
CA ILE A 98 -9.48 -1.29 -19.03
C ILE A 98 -9.02 -2.69 -18.62
N GLY A 99 -8.51 -2.86 -17.39
CA GLY A 99 -7.99 -4.12 -16.87
C GLY A 99 -9.05 -5.11 -16.41
N ASN A 100 -10.31 -4.70 -16.24
CA ASN A 100 -11.38 -5.50 -15.61
C ASN A 100 -10.96 -6.12 -14.26
N GLU A 101 -10.12 -5.42 -13.48
CA GLU A 101 -9.57 -5.96 -12.22
C GLU A 101 -10.60 -5.99 -11.09
N PHE A 102 -11.65 -5.18 -11.17
CA PHE A 102 -12.70 -5.14 -10.17
C PHE A 102 -14.04 -5.58 -10.76
N ILE A 103 -14.80 -6.27 -9.95
CA ILE A 103 -16.19 -6.61 -10.27
C ILE A 103 -16.98 -5.30 -10.22
N VAL A 104 -17.24 -4.72 -11.37
CA VAL A 104 -18.28 -3.71 -11.48
C VAL A 104 -19.60 -4.47 -11.41
N ASP A 105 -20.55 -4.02 -10.62
CA ASP A 105 -21.87 -4.62 -10.46
C ASP A 105 -22.70 -4.42 -11.76
N ASP A 106 -22.14 -4.94 -12.84
CA ASP A 106 -22.82 -5.06 -14.13
C ASP A 106 -23.25 -6.52 -14.29
N ARG A 107 -24.53 -6.76 -14.09
CA ARG A 107 -25.18 -8.06 -14.29
C ARG A 107 -24.97 -8.67 -15.68
N SER A 108 -24.27 -7.97 -16.56
CA SER A 108 -23.89 -8.42 -17.90
C SER A 108 -22.57 -9.18 -17.98
N SER A 109 -21.79 -9.27 -16.90
CA SER A 109 -20.53 -10.01 -16.90
C SER A 109 -20.78 -11.51 -16.85
N SER A 110 -20.70 -12.14 -18.00
CA SER A 110 -20.97 -13.56 -18.26
C SER A 110 -19.98 -14.56 -17.61
N TRP A 111 -19.01 -14.08 -16.84
CA TRP A 111 -17.95 -14.91 -16.26
C TRP A 111 -18.21 -15.36 -14.82
N MET A 112 -19.23 -14.80 -14.15
CA MET A 112 -19.62 -15.21 -12.81
C MET A 112 -20.91 -16.03 -12.91
N PRO A 113 -20.86 -17.36 -12.76
CA PRO A 113 -22.07 -18.13 -12.63
C PRO A 113 -22.81 -17.67 -11.39
N LEU A 114 -24.05 -17.22 -11.55
CA LEU A 114 -24.91 -16.92 -10.41
C LEU A 114 -25.00 -18.17 -9.53
N PRO A 115 -24.93 -18.02 -8.19
CA PRO A 115 -25.20 -19.16 -7.31
C PRO A 115 -26.59 -19.68 -7.65
N ASP A 116 -26.69 -21.00 -7.87
CA ASP A 116 -27.95 -21.70 -8.15
C ASP A 116 -29.06 -21.20 -7.23
N ASN A 117 -30.07 -20.61 -7.79
CA ASN A 117 -31.23 -20.16 -7.03
C ASN A 117 -31.99 -21.41 -6.54
N PRO A 118 -32.04 -21.69 -5.25
CA PRO A 118 -32.71 -22.89 -4.75
C PRO A 118 -34.20 -22.99 -5.12
N LYS A 119 -34.84 -21.91 -5.57
CA LYS A 119 -36.22 -21.86 -5.98
C LYS A 119 -36.47 -22.41 -7.41
N GLU A 120 -35.44 -22.51 -8.27
CA GLU A 120 -35.58 -23.06 -9.60
C GLU A 120 -35.52 -24.60 -9.64
N ARG A 121 -35.17 -25.23 -8.51
CA ARG A 121 -35.17 -26.69 -8.38
C ARG A 121 -36.56 -27.28 -8.10
N GLU A 122 -37.48 -26.49 -7.55
CA GLU A 122 -38.81 -26.95 -7.17
C GLU A 122 -39.82 -26.90 -8.34
N GLU A 123 -39.51 -26.20 -9.45
CA GLU A 123 -40.40 -26.13 -10.61
C GLU A 123 -40.13 -27.21 -11.70
N ASN A 124 -39.05 -28.00 -11.54
CA ASN A 124 -38.67 -29.05 -12.51
C ASN A 124 -38.80 -30.48 -11.98
N GLU A 125 -39.42 -30.69 -10.81
CA GLU A 125 -39.91 -32.00 -10.34
C GLU A 125 -41.42 -32.08 -10.48
#